data_b01bdab81e5eb22487d20ac501051028
#
_entry.id   b01bdab81e5eb22487d20ac501051028
#
_cell.length_a   1.000
_cell.length_b   1.000
_cell.length_c   1.000
_cell.angle_alpha   90.00
_cell.angle_beta   90.00
_cell.angle_gamma   90.00
#
_symmetry.space_group_name_H-M   'P 1'
#
loop_
_entity.id
_entity.type
_entity.pdbx_description
1 polymer ?
#
loop_
_entity_poly.entity_id
_entity_poly.type
_entity_poly.pdbx_seq_one_letter_code
_entity_poly.pdbx_strand_id
1 'polypeptide(L)'
;NNTAVQEFYTRRGVSSIEELGTEYARNLVSYHIIQDTINQATFIEKEGALAKRTVSDDVLMVSFGSAENGGGGMRSVYLNSEAHVLEFANPVSNGYVYVLGNTLTPLTESVYARISESGRPYTLLKSALDATGWGTELNIIYDELKNDQGQTIKQKRNYTLLAVTDDVFHDAGVNNLADLTQLLGASSDYTNPENALYKYVAYHILTGSYDLNNLQSFDSENATSKIWNTSC
;
A
#
# COMPACT_ATOMS: atom_id res chain seq x y z
N ASN A 1 -5.71 9.07 -20.65
CA ASN A 1 -5.64 9.73 -21.96
C ASN A 1 -4.21 10.19 -22.25
N ASN A 2 -3.92 10.67 -23.46
CA ASN A 2 -2.57 11.06 -23.86
C ASN A 2 -2.02 12.23 -23.04
N THR A 3 -2.84 13.19 -22.65
CA THR A 3 -2.43 14.31 -21.80
C THR A 3 -1.92 13.81 -20.46
N ALA A 4 -2.65 12.89 -19.81
CA ALA A 4 -2.26 12.30 -18.53
C ALA A 4 -0.91 11.56 -18.63
N VAL A 5 -0.65 10.88 -19.76
CA VAL A 5 0.62 10.17 -20.00
C VAL A 5 1.77 11.18 -20.19
N GLN A 6 1.55 12.26 -20.94
CA GLN A 6 2.58 13.31 -21.13
C GLN A 6 2.91 14.03 -19.82
N GLU A 7 1.91 14.33 -19.01
CA GLU A 7 2.13 14.93 -17.68
C GLU A 7 2.90 13.98 -16.75
N PHE A 8 2.60 12.68 -16.81
CA PHE A 8 3.33 11.66 -16.07
C PHE A 8 4.80 11.61 -16.52
N TYR A 9 5.08 11.59 -17.81
CA TYR A 9 6.45 11.62 -18.33
C TYR A 9 7.20 12.88 -17.88
N THR A 10 6.55 14.05 -17.94
CA THR A 10 7.14 15.30 -17.49
C THR A 10 7.51 15.26 -16.01
N ARG A 11 6.61 14.75 -15.14
CA ARG A 11 6.86 14.60 -13.70
C ARG A 11 8.02 13.63 -13.40
N ARG A 12 8.21 12.63 -14.24
CA ARG A 12 9.28 11.62 -14.12
C ARG A 12 10.59 12.06 -14.77
N GLY A 13 10.61 13.16 -15.52
CA GLY A 13 11.78 13.61 -16.26
C GLY A 13 12.17 12.69 -17.42
N VAL A 14 11.19 12.00 -18.02
CA VAL A 14 11.36 11.12 -19.18
C VAL A 14 10.51 11.61 -20.34
N SER A 15 10.82 11.16 -21.55
CA SER A 15 10.13 11.56 -22.79
C SER A 15 9.29 10.43 -23.38
N SER A 16 9.55 9.19 -22.98
CA SER A 16 8.85 8.02 -23.54
C SER A 16 8.78 6.87 -22.51
N ILE A 17 7.99 5.85 -22.84
CA ILE A 17 7.83 4.66 -22.00
C ILE A 17 9.12 3.83 -21.94
N GLU A 18 9.93 3.85 -23.00
CA GLU A 18 11.20 3.14 -23.07
C GLU A 18 12.21 3.66 -22.05
N GLU A 19 12.19 4.97 -21.78
CA GLU A 19 13.08 5.60 -20.79
C GLU A 19 12.73 5.24 -19.35
N LEU A 20 11.52 4.74 -19.08
CA LEU A 20 11.13 4.23 -17.76
C LEU A 20 11.82 2.91 -17.40
N GLY A 21 12.35 2.20 -18.39
CA GLY A 21 12.87 0.84 -18.25
C GLY A 21 11.74 -0.23 -18.25
N THR A 22 12.08 -1.41 -18.75
CA THR A 22 11.10 -2.48 -19.04
C THR A 22 10.33 -2.94 -17.79
N GLU A 23 11.00 -3.04 -16.66
CA GLU A 23 10.37 -3.52 -15.42
C GLU A 23 9.34 -2.51 -14.88
N TYR A 24 9.72 -1.23 -14.81
CA TYR A 24 8.79 -0.20 -14.37
C TYR A 24 7.62 -0.03 -15.34
N ALA A 25 7.88 -0.03 -16.65
CA ALA A 25 6.83 0.08 -17.66
C ALA A 25 5.82 -1.08 -17.57
N ARG A 26 6.31 -2.31 -17.36
CA ARG A 26 5.44 -3.48 -17.12
C ARG A 26 4.58 -3.30 -15.88
N ASN A 27 5.18 -2.87 -14.78
CA ASN A 27 4.46 -2.64 -13.53
C ASN A 27 3.41 -1.53 -13.69
N LEU A 28 3.76 -0.43 -14.37
CA LEU A 28 2.84 0.66 -14.69
C LEU A 28 1.61 0.17 -15.46
N VAL A 29 1.81 -0.62 -16.52
CA VAL A 29 0.69 -1.17 -17.30
C VAL A 29 -0.13 -2.14 -16.46
N SER A 30 0.51 -3.06 -15.74
CA SER A 30 -0.16 -4.02 -14.86
C SER A 30 -0.97 -3.36 -13.76
N TYR A 31 -0.53 -2.21 -13.27
CA TYR A 31 -1.23 -1.41 -12.25
C TYR A 31 -2.54 -0.79 -12.77
N HIS A 32 -2.68 -0.61 -14.09
CA HIS A 32 -3.91 -0.10 -14.72
C HIS A 32 -4.89 -1.18 -15.17
N ILE A 33 -4.60 -2.45 -14.93
CA ILE A 33 -5.44 -3.57 -15.37
C ILE A 33 -5.97 -4.32 -14.15
N ILE A 34 -7.29 -4.50 -14.11
CA ILE A 34 -7.96 -5.37 -13.13
C ILE A 34 -8.52 -6.57 -13.89
N GLN A 35 -8.20 -7.80 -13.43
CA GLN A 35 -8.71 -9.04 -14.01
C GLN A 35 -10.14 -9.32 -13.52
N ASP A 36 -11.06 -8.38 -13.80
CA ASP A 36 -12.48 -8.53 -13.53
C ASP A 36 -13.30 -7.55 -14.37
N THR A 37 -14.59 -7.80 -14.44
CA THR A 37 -15.54 -6.89 -15.08
C THR A 37 -16.17 -6.00 -14.01
N ILE A 38 -15.60 -4.82 -13.81
CA ILE A 38 -16.07 -3.83 -12.84
C ILE A 38 -16.97 -2.83 -13.58
N ASN A 39 -18.23 -2.73 -13.18
CA ASN A 39 -19.16 -1.76 -13.75
C ASN A 39 -19.14 -0.43 -12.99
N GLN A 40 -19.80 0.59 -13.55
CA GLN A 40 -19.86 1.91 -12.94
C GLN A 40 -20.46 1.89 -11.53
N ALA A 41 -21.45 1.06 -11.25
CA ALA A 41 -22.10 1.00 -9.95
C ALA A 41 -21.10 0.66 -8.85
N THR A 42 -20.15 -0.25 -9.11
CA THR A 42 -19.09 -0.63 -8.17
C THR A 42 -18.23 0.56 -7.73
N PHE A 43 -17.94 1.52 -8.64
CA PHE A 43 -17.16 2.71 -8.30
C PHE A 43 -17.96 3.78 -7.55
N ILE A 44 -19.26 3.85 -7.73
CA ILE A 44 -20.08 4.90 -7.10
C ILE A 44 -20.80 4.44 -5.84
N GLU A 45 -20.76 3.14 -5.53
CA GLU A 45 -21.48 2.56 -4.39
C GLU A 45 -20.91 3.03 -3.06
N LYS A 46 -19.58 3.01 -2.93
CA LYS A 46 -18.90 3.40 -1.69
C LYS A 46 -17.46 3.83 -1.93
N GLU A 47 -16.93 4.66 -1.04
CA GLU A 47 -15.51 4.91 -0.93
C GLU A 47 -14.77 3.71 -0.34
N GLY A 48 -13.49 3.60 -0.65
CA GLY A 48 -12.62 2.59 -0.09
C GLY A 48 -11.96 1.69 -1.13
N ALA A 49 -11.42 0.59 -0.66
CA ALA A 49 -10.72 -0.37 -1.50
C ALA A 49 -11.65 -1.08 -2.48
N LEU A 50 -11.24 -1.17 -3.74
CA LEU A 50 -11.87 -2.09 -4.68
C LEU A 50 -11.65 -3.54 -4.23
N ALA A 51 -12.70 -4.35 -4.37
CA ALA A 51 -12.66 -5.75 -3.96
C ALA A 51 -11.65 -6.59 -4.77
N LYS A 52 -11.33 -6.14 -5.97
CA LYS A 52 -10.39 -6.82 -6.87
C LYS A 52 -9.11 -6.02 -7.00
N ARG A 53 -8.00 -6.75 -6.97
CA ARG A 53 -6.66 -6.18 -7.15
C ARG A 53 -6.34 -5.98 -8.63
N THR A 54 -5.36 -5.13 -8.88
CA THR A 54 -4.75 -4.98 -10.20
C THR A 54 -3.94 -6.23 -10.57
N VAL A 55 -3.52 -6.33 -11.82
CA VAL A 55 -2.61 -7.40 -12.30
C VAL A 55 -1.24 -7.34 -11.61
N SER A 56 -0.84 -6.18 -11.08
CA SER A 56 0.36 -6.03 -10.24
C SER A 56 0.12 -6.38 -8.75
N ASP A 57 -1.04 -6.94 -8.42
CA ASP A 57 -1.46 -7.32 -7.06
C ASP A 57 -1.62 -6.13 -6.09
N ASP A 58 -1.89 -4.94 -6.61
CA ASP A 58 -2.13 -3.74 -5.84
C ASP A 58 -3.63 -3.49 -5.62
N VAL A 59 -3.96 -2.85 -4.50
CA VAL A 59 -5.31 -2.37 -4.21
C VAL A 59 -5.48 -0.97 -4.78
N LEU A 60 -6.60 -0.70 -5.45
CA LEU A 60 -7.02 0.64 -5.83
C LEU A 60 -8.06 1.15 -4.85
N MET A 61 -7.88 2.38 -4.40
CA MET A 61 -8.77 3.08 -3.49
C MET A 61 -9.69 4.00 -4.27
N VAL A 62 -10.98 3.89 -4.03
CA VAL A 62 -11.99 4.83 -4.56
C VAL A 62 -12.24 5.93 -3.55
N SER A 63 -12.19 7.17 -3.97
CA SER A 63 -12.61 8.33 -3.19
C SER A 63 -13.49 9.27 -4.02
N PHE A 64 -14.32 10.07 -3.32
CA PHE A 64 -15.19 11.05 -3.95
C PHE A 64 -14.68 12.45 -3.64
N GLY A 65 -14.38 13.22 -4.69
CA GLY A 65 -14.04 14.62 -4.57
C GLY A 65 -15.27 15.47 -4.26
N SER A 66 -15.10 16.56 -3.50
CA SER A 66 -16.07 17.63 -3.45
C SER A 66 -16.18 18.28 -4.82
N ALA A 67 -17.37 18.68 -5.22
CA ALA A 67 -17.60 19.42 -6.46
C ALA A 67 -17.04 20.85 -6.32
N GLU A 68 -15.71 20.98 -6.24
CA GLU A 68 -15.04 22.28 -6.27
C GLU A 68 -14.99 22.80 -7.68
N ASN A 69 -15.93 23.11 -8.33
CA ASN A 69 -16.01 23.96 -9.55
C ASN A 69 -17.36 23.85 -10.24
N GLY A 70 -18.46 23.97 -9.48
CA GLY A 70 -19.74 24.37 -10.06
C GLY A 70 -20.46 23.36 -10.99
N GLY A 71 -20.00 22.14 -11.08
CA GLY A 71 -20.67 21.06 -11.81
C GLY A 71 -21.61 20.28 -10.91
N GLY A 72 -22.86 20.69 -10.83
CA GLY A 72 -23.83 19.97 -10.03
C GLY A 72 -24.06 18.55 -10.52
N GLY A 73 -24.05 17.58 -9.59
CA GLY A 73 -24.83 16.36 -9.71
C GLY A 73 -24.10 15.03 -9.77
N MET A 74 -22.87 14.91 -10.22
CA MET A 74 -22.09 13.68 -10.08
C MET A 74 -20.89 13.92 -9.16
N ARG A 75 -20.75 13.06 -8.13
CA ARG A 75 -19.55 13.03 -7.30
C ARG A 75 -18.37 12.70 -8.20
N SER A 76 -17.35 13.53 -8.22
CA SER A 76 -16.11 13.22 -8.92
C SER A 76 -15.45 12.01 -8.27
N VAL A 77 -15.24 10.98 -9.05
CA VAL A 77 -14.61 9.72 -8.58
C VAL A 77 -13.13 9.78 -8.87
N TYR A 78 -12.34 9.48 -7.85
CA TYR A 78 -10.90 9.39 -7.95
C TYR A 78 -10.43 7.98 -7.58
N LEU A 79 -9.38 7.52 -8.25
CA LEU A 79 -8.64 6.33 -7.85
C LEU A 79 -7.33 6.76 -7.16
N ASN A 80 -7.08 6.20 -5.96
CA ASN A 80 -5.95 6.52 -5.09
C ASN A 80 -5.84 8.03 -4.74
N SER A 81 -6.96 8.75 -4.71
CA SER A 81 -7.00 10.21 -4.54
C SER A 81 -6.16 10.98 -5.56
N GLU A 82 -5.70 10.35 -6.62
CA GLU A 82 -4.80 10.87 -7.65
C GLU A 82 -5.49 10.97 -9.01
N ALA A 83 -6.06 9.89 -9.48
CA ALA A 83 -6.56 9.81 -10.85
C ALA A 83 -8.08 9.99 -10.93
N HIS A 84 -8.50 11.14 -11.47
CA HIS A 84 -9.92 11.41 -11.74
C HIS A 84 -10.44 10.50 -12.86
N VAL A 85 -11.58 9.86 -12.62
CA VAL A 85 -12.27 9.05 -13.62
C VAL A 85 -13.11 9.97 -14.51
N LEU A 86 -12.69 10.19 -15.75
CA LEU A 86 -13.33 11.08 -16.70
C LEU A 86 -14.48 10.40 -17.45
N GLU A 87 -14.29 9.13 -17.81
CA GLU A 87 -15.31 8.32 -18.49
C GLU A 87 -15.43 6.96 -17.83
N PHE A 88 -16.66 6.54 -17.61
CA PHE A 88 -16.99 5.31 -16.91
C PHE A 88 -17.43 4.21 -17.88
N ALA A 89 -16.94 2.99 -17.62
CA ALA A 89 -17.48 1.75 -18.14
C ALA A 89 -17.75 1.75 -19.64
N ASN A 90 -16.82 2.29 -20.45
CA ASN A 90 -16.91 2.16 -21.90
C ASN A 90 -16.84 0.67 -22.28
N PRO A 91 -17.94 0.06 -22.80
CA PRO A 91 -17.99 -1.38 -23.00
C PRO A 91 -17.14 -1.81 -24.19
N VAL A 92 -16.41 -2.89 -24.00
CA VAL A 92 -15.68 -3.59 -25.05
C VAL A 92 -16.02 -5.08 -25.01
N SER A 93 -15.59 -5.85 -26.01
CA SER A 93 -15.99 -7.26 -26.14
C SER A 93 -15.63 -8.15 -24.95
N ASN A 94 -14.61 -7.80 -24.18
CA ASN A 94 -14.06 -8.59 -23.08
C ASN A 94 -13.94 -7.81 -21.75
N GLY A 95 -14.63 -6.68 -21.59
CA GLY A 95 -14.57 -5.90 -20.36
C GLY A 95 -15.07 -4.47 -20.50
N TYR A 96 -14.51 -3.58 -19.68
CA TYR A 96 -14.76 -2.16 -19.70
C TYR A 96 -13.45 -1.36 -19.74
N VAL A 97 -13.49 -0.19 -20.36
CA VAL A 97 -12.42 0.81 -20.35
C VAL A 97 -12.88 2.02 -19.57
N TYR A 98 -12.07 2.44 -18.61
CA TYR A 98 -12.23 3.67 -17.85
C TYR A 98 -11.18 4.68 -18.30
N VAL A 99 -11.60 5.90 -18.62
CA VAL A 99 -10.68 6.98 -19.01
C VAL A 99 -10.29 7.76 -17.77
N LEU A 100 -9.00 7.83 -17.50
CA LEU A 100 -8.46 8.56 -16.36
C LEU A 100 -7.84 9.90 -16.80
N GLY A 101 -8.02 10.93 -15.97
CA GLY A 101 -7.41 12.25 -16.13
C GLY A 101 -5.94 12.29 -15.78
N ASN A 102 -5.51 11.38 -14.88
CA ASN A 102 -4.11 11.22 -14.49
C ASN A 102 -3.69 9.75 -14.60
N THR A 103 -2.40 9.53 -14.79
CA THR A 103 -1.82 8.18 -14.74
C THR A 103 -1.70 7.74 -13.28
N LEU A 104 -2.21 6.56 -12.95
CA LEU A 104 -1.96 5.93 -11.67
C LEU A 104 -0.47 5.62 -11.53
N THR A 105 0.11 5.98 -10.40
CA THR A 105 1.53 5.77 -10.13
C THR A 105 1.71 4.53 -9.26
N PRO A 106 2.30 3.43 -9.77
CA PRO A 106 2.53 2.24 -8.96
C PRO A 106 3.52 2.55 -7.84
N LEU A 107 3.21 2.05 -6.64
CA LEU A 107 4.12 2.11 -5.51
C LEU A 107 5.24 1.09 -5.72
N THR A 108 6.46 1.59 -5.88
CA THR A 108 7.67 0.77 -6.12
C THR A 108 8.56 0.66 -4.89
N GLU A 109 8.20 1.38 -3.83
CA GLU A 109 8.95 1.40 -2.58
C GLU A 109 8.42 0.34 -1.61
N SER A 110 9.32 -0.27 -0.85
CA SER A 110 8.96 -1.16 0.23
C SER A 110 8.41 -0.39 1.44
N VAL A 111 7.74 -1.09 2.35
CA VAL A 111 7.31 -0.52 3.65
C VAL A 111 8.51 0.04 4.41
N TYR A 112 9.63 -0.71 4.43
CA TYR A 112 10.86 -0.27 5.11
C TYR A 112 11.49 0.96 4.44
N ALA A 113 11.56 0.98 3.10
CA ALA A 113 12.08 2.15 2.37
C ALA A 113 11.28 3.40 2.70
N ARG A 114 9.96 3.28 2.77
CA ARG A 114 9.06 4.42 3.04
C ARG A 114 9.26 5.04 4.42
N ILE A 115 9.43 4.24 5.47
CA ILE A 115 9.69 4.77 6.83
C ILE A 115 11.14 5.24 7.01
N SER A 116 12.06 4.79 6.14
CA SER A 116 13.48 5.13 6.18
C SER A 116 13.83 6.41 5.42
N GLU A 117 12.87 7.06 4.76
CA GLU A 117 13.07 8.33 4.07
C GLU A 117 13.59 9.39 5.04
N SER A 118 14.51 10.24 4.55
CA SER A 118 15.06 11.34 5.34
C SER A 118 13.97 12.29 5.84
N GLY A 119 14.03 12.66 7.11
CA GLY A 119 13.06 13.57 7.75
C GLY A 119 11.76 12.90 8.21
N ARG A 120 11.63 11.58 8.11
CA ARG A 120 10.50 10.85 8.70
C ARG A 120 10.70 10.66 10.20
N PRO A 121 9.64 10.80 11.01
CA PRO A 121 9.71 10.71 12.47
C PRO A 121 9.61 9.26 12.98
N TYR A 122 10.42 8.34 12.42
CA TYR A 122 10.37 6.90 12.72
C TYR A 122 11.74 6.32 13.05
N THR A 123 12.66 7.13 13.60
CA THR A 123 14.06 6.72 13.81
C THR A 123 14.20 5.61 14.82
N LEU A 124 13.39 5.64 15.89
CA LEU A 124 13.42 4.63 16.95
C LEU A 124 12.76 3.34 16.46
N LEU A 125 11.59 3.44 15.81
CA LEU A 125 10.91 2.28 15.20
C LEU A 125 11.81 1.60 14.17
N LYS A 126 12.47 2.39 13.31
CA LYS A 126 13.43 1.88 12.34
C LYS A 126 14.57 1.11 13.02
N SER A 127 15.13 1.65 14.10
CA SER A 127 16.19 0.98 14.87
C SER A 127 15.72 -0.36 15.46
N ALA A 128 14.47 -0.44 15.91
CA ALA A 128 13.88 -1.67 16.42
C ALA A 128 13.64 -2.70 15.30
N LEU A 129 13.16 -2.25 14.12
CA LEU A 129 13.01 -3.10 12.93
C LEU A 129 14.35 -3.68 12.46
N ASP A 130 15.41 -2.86 12.46
CA ASP A 130 16.75 -3.29 12.06
C ASP A 130 17.30 -4.32 13.06
N ALA A 131 17.17 -4.07 14.36
CA ALA A 131 17.66 -4.95 15.41
C ALA A 131 16.97 -6.32 15.42
N THR A 132 15.70 -6.38 15.03
CA THR A 132 14.92 -7.63 15.03
C THR A 132 14.97 -8.39 13.69
N GLY A 133 15.59 -7.81 12.65
CA GLY A 133 15.60 -8.37 11.29
C GLY A 133 14.35 -8.06 10.45
N TRP A 134 13.31 -7.50 11.05
CA TRP A 134 12.10 -7.10 10.34
C TRP A 134 12.34 -6.02 9.28
N GLY A 135 13.38 -5.18 9.45
CA GLY A 135 13.77 -4.23 8.42
C GLY A 135 14.11 -4.90 7.09
N THR A 136 14.79 -6.03 7.13
CA THR A 136 15.09 -6.85 5.93
C THR A 136 13.82 -7.44 5.33
N GLU A 137 12.95 -8.04 6.15
CA GLU A 137 11.70 -8.64 5.69
C GLU A 137 10.76 -7.61 5.04
N LEU A 138 10.56 -6.46 5.66
CA LEU A 138 9.71 -5.39 5.13
C LEU A 138 10.31 -4.66 3.92
N ASN A 139 11.58 -4.91 3.61
CA ASN A 139 12.24 -4.38 2.42
C ASN A 139 12.11 -5.30 1.20
N ILE A 140 11.67 -6.55 1.38
CA ILE A 140 11.40 -7.49 0.29
C ILE A 140 10.01 -7.22 -0.28
N ILE A 141 9.94 -6.87 -1.57
CA ILE A 141 8.67 -6.59 -2.24
C ILE A 141 8.08 -7.85 -2.86
N TYR A 142 8.91 -8.75 -3.38
CA TYR A 142 8.47 -9.95 -4.09
C TYR A 142 9.23 -11.18 -3.62
N ASP A 143 8.49 -12.28 -3.49
CA ASP A 143 9.05 -13.63 -3.45
C ASP A 143 9.19 -14.17 -4.87
N GLU A 144 10.25 -14.93 -5.14
CA GLU A 144 10.39 -15.69 -6.38
C GLU A 144 10.00 -17.15 -6.10
N LEU A 145 8.89 -17.55 -6.68
CA LEU A 145 8.33 -18.89 -6.56
C LEU A 145 8.45 -19.63 -7.89
N LYS A 146 8.39 -20.96 -7.84
CA LYS A 146 8.24 -21.80 -9.04
C LYS A 146 6.79 -22.25 -9.17
N ASN A 147 6.19 -22.03 -10.34
CA ASN A 147 4.90 -22.62 -10.66
C ASN A 147 5.04 -24.12 -11.03
N ASP A 148 3.90 -24.79 -11.23
CA ASP A 148 3.86 -26.23 -11.58
C ASP A 148 4.59 -26.56 -12.89
N GLN A 149 4.85 -25.55 -13.72
CA GLN A 149 5.58 -25.67 -14.98
C GLN A 149 7.07 -25.33 -14.82
N GLY A 150 7.54 -25.10 -13.60
CA GLY A 150 8.93 -24.76 -13.28
C GLY A 150 9.34 -23.32 -13.65
N GLN A 151 8.40 -22.48 -14.08
CA GLN A 151 8.66 -21.08 -14.38
C GLN A 151 8.74 -20.26 -13.11
N THR A 152 9.66 -19.29 -13.06
CA THR A 152 9.75 -18.35 -11.95
C THR A 152 8.59 -17.34 -12.04
N ILE A 153 7.80 -17.28 -11.00
CA ILE A 153 6.76 -16.26 -10.79
C ILE A 153 7.15 -15.38 -9.62
N LYS A 154 6.82 -14.10 -9.69
CA LYS A 154 6.98 -13.15 -8.59
C LYS A 154 5.65 -13.00 -7.87
N GLN A 155 5.64 -13.26 -6.57
CA GLN A 155 4.49 -13.02 -5.69
C GLN A 155 4.78 -11.84 -4.78
N LYS A 156 3.90 -10.84 -4.78
CA LYS A 156 4.08 -9.65 -3.94
C LYS A 156 3.87 -10.00 -2.48
N ARG A 157 4.80 -9.54 -1.62
CA ARG A 157 4.60 -9.55 -0.17
C ARG A 157 3.75 -8.36 0.23
N ASN A 158 2.72 -8.60 1.01
CA ASN A 158 1.81 -7.57 1.48
C ASN A 158 1.87 -7.47 2.99
N TYR A 159 2.26 -6.30 3.48
CA TYR A 159 2.28 -5.97 4.91
C TYR A 159 1.61 -4.62 5.16
N THR A 160 1.05 -4.48 6.35
CA THR A 160 0.62 -3.19 6.89
C THR A 160 1.38 -2.93 8.17
N LEU A 161 2.19 -1.87 8.20
CA LEU A 161 2.93 -1.45 9.38
C LEU A 161 2.17 -0.35 10.11
N LEU A 162 1.83 -0.58 11.37
CA LEU A 162 1.28 0.42 12.29
C LEU A 162 2.46 1.19 12.89
N ALA A 163 2.90 2.24 12.20
CA ALA A 163 4.12 2.95 12.53
C ALA A 163 3.93 3.93 13.70
N VAL A 164 4.75 3.75 14.74
CA VAL A 164 4.82 4.62 15.90
C VAL A 164 5.86 5.71 15.64
N THR A 165 5.49 6.98 15.83
CA THR A 165 6.40 8.11 15.65
C THR A 165 7.34 8.29 16.84
N ASP A 166 8.47 8.96 16.61
CA ASP A 166 9.47 9.24 17.66
C ASP A 166 8.88 10.04 18.81
N ASP A 167 7.95 10.97 18.56
CA ASP A 167 7.28 11.76 19.60
C ASP A 167 6.50 10.89 20.58
N VAL A 168 5.79 9.88 20.09
CA VAL A 168 5.04 8.94 20.96
C VAL A 168 5.97 8.14 21.85
N PHE A 169 7.14 7.74 21.36
CA PHE A 169 8.16 7.09 22.15
C PHE A 169 8.73 8.03 23.22
N HIS A 170 9.05 9.28 22.85
CA HIS A 170 9.56 10.28 23.79
C HIS A 170 8.55 10.59 24.89
N ASP A 171 7.27 10.70 24.58
CA ASP A 171 6.21 10.92 25.56
C ASP A 171 6.11 9.76 26.57
N ALA A 172 6.46 8.54 26.13
CA ALA A 172 6.57 7.35 26.99
C ALA A 172 7.92 7.25 27.74
N GLY A 173 8.80 8.24 27.61
CA GLY A 173 10.13 8.25 28.24
C GLY A 173 11.17 7.38 27.53
N VAL A 174 10.90 6.95 26.30
CA VAL A 174 11.78 6.10 25.48
C VAL A 174 12.48 6.97 24.43
N ASN A 175 13.77 7.20 24.57
CA ASN A 175 14.53 8.11 23.71
C ASN A 175 15.45 7.38 22.71
N ASN A 176 15.65 6.09 22.92
CA ASN A 176 16.54 5.27 22.07
C ASN A 176 16.17 3.78 22.20
N LEU A 177 16.82 2.92 21.41
CA LEU A 177 16.58 1.49 21.42
C LEU A 177 16.91 0.82 22.77
N ALA A 178 17.93 1.32 23.49
CA ALA A 178 18.30 0.77 24.80
C ALA A 178 17.20 1.00 25.83
N ASP A 179 16.59 2.19 25.85
CA ASP A 179 15.44 2.51 26.72
C ASP A 179 14.27 1.58 26.40
N LEU A 180 13.97 1.37 25.09
CA LEU A 180 12.89 0.47 24.65
C LEU A 180 13.13 -0.97 25.10
N THR A 181 14.35 -1.49 24.88
CA THR A 181 14.70 -2.86 25.28
C THR A 181 14.66 -3.06 26.79
N GLN A 182 15.09 -2.07 27.54
CA GLN A 182 14.99 -2.07 29.01
C GLN A 182 13.54 -2.06 29.47
N LEU A 183 12.69 -1.21 28.89
CA LEU A 183 11.27 -1.12 29.21
C LEU A 183 10.55 -2.45 28.97
N LEU A 184 10.87 -3.11 27.85
CA LEU A 184 10.27 -4.38 27.47
C LEU A 184 10.86 -5.59 28.21
N GLY A 185 11.99 -5.43 28.92
CA GLY A 185 12.72 -6.54 29.53
C GLY A 185 13.31 -7.50 28.47
N ALA A 186 13.70 -6.97 27.32
CA ALA A 186 14.21 -7.76 26.20
C ALA A 186 15.60 -8.37 26.52
N SER A 187 15.78 -9.63 26.17
CA SER A 187 17.10 -10.30 26.20
C SER A 187 17.99 -9.81 25.03
N SER A 188 19.27 -10.22 25.01
CA SER A 188 20.24 -9.71 24.02
C SER A 188 20.06 -10.22 22.59
N ASP A 189 19.35 -11.33 22.40
CA ASP A 189 19.09 -11.87 21.05
C ASP A 189 17.76 -11.33 20.52
N TYR A 190 17.82 -10.19 19.86
CA TYR A 190 16.63 -9.50 19.32
C TYR A 190 16.02 -10.17 18.09
N THR A 191 16.74 -11.09 17.43
CA THR A 191 16.24 -11.82 16.27
C THR A 191 15.43 -13.06 16.65
N ASN A 192 15.48 -13.46 17.90
CA ASN A 192 14.70 -14.57 18.43
C ASN A 192 13.21 -14.19 18.50
N PRO A 193 12.29 -14.95 17.88
CA PRO A 193 10.85 -14.68 17.92
C PRO A 193 10.25 -14.63 19.34
N GLU A 194 10.86 -15.31 20.31
CA GLU A 194 10.42 -15.27 21.72
C GLU A 194 10.90 -14.02 22.48
N ASN A 195 11.80 -13.23 21.89
CA ASN A 195 12.30 -12.00 22.48
C ASN A 195 11.21 -10.93 22.58
N ALA A 196 11.16 -10.20 23.68
CA ALA A 196 10.15 -9.19 23.92
C ALA A 196 10.20 -8.03 22.89
N LEU A 197 11.39 -7.64 22.42
CA LEU A 197 11.52 -6.63 21.36
C LEU A 197 11.01 -7.17 20.02
N TYR A 198 11.32 -8.43 19.68
CA TYR A 198 10.82 -9.07 18.47
C TYR A 198 9.27 -9.07 18.45
N LYS A 199 8.69 -9.58 19.55
CA LYS A 199 7.21 -9.62 19.71
C LYS A 199 6.58 -8.23 19.65
N TYR A 200 7.21 -7.23 20.28
CA TYR A 200 6.75 -5.85 20.20
C TYR A 200 6.70 -5.35 18.75
N VAL A 201 7.79 -5.53 18.01
CA VAL A 201 7.86 -5.11 16.59
C VAL A 201 6.86 -5.88 15.74
N ALA A 202 6.83 -7.21 15.85
CA ALA A 202 5.94 -8.07 15.09
C ALA A 202 4.46 -7.79 15.36
N TYR A 203 4.10 -7.34 16.57
CA TYR A 203 2.73 -6.93 16.91
C TYR A 203 2.26 -5.71 16.13
N HIS A 204 3.16 -4.86 15.65
CA HIS A 204 2.85 -3.69 14.83
C HIS A 204 2.77 -4.00 13.32
N ILE A 205 3.01 -5.26 12.92
CA ILE A 205 3.04 -5.68 11.52
C ILE A 205 1.86 -6.62 11.26
N LEU A 206 0.93 -6.19 10.43
CA LEU A 206 -0.17 -7.02 9.97
C LEU A 206 0.22 -7.71 8.67
N THR A 207 -0.08 -9.01 8.58
CA THR A 207 0.06 -9.77 7.33
C THR A 207 -1.10 -9.40 6.41
N GLY A 208 -0.79 -8.73 5.32
CA GLY A 208 -1.76 -8.21 4.35
C GLY A 208 -1.67 -6.70 4.16
N SER A 209 -2.28 -6.22 3.09
CA SER A 209 -2.37 -4.80 2.77
C SER A 209 -3.75 -4.30 3.20
N TYR A 210 -3.81 -3.51 4.25
CA TYR A 210 -5.04 -2.96 4.82
C TYR A 210 -5.01 -1.44 4.77
N ASP A 211 -6.09 -0.85 4.31
CA ASP A 211 -6.33 0.60 4.37
C ASP A 211 -7.12 1.00 5.62
N LEU A 212 -7.27 2.31 5.84
CA LEU A 212 -7.99 2.83 6.99
C LEU A 212 -9.45 2.37 7.03
N ASN A 213 -10.12 2.26 5.88
CA ASN A 213 -11.52 1.81 5.82
C ASN A 213 -11.62 0.33 6.21
N ASN A 214 -10.66 -0.51 5.78
CA ASN A 214 -10.60 -1.90 6.23
C ASN A 214 -10.44 -1.98 7.76
N LEU A 215 -9.58 -1.13 8.34
CA LEU A 215 -9.35 -1.10 9.78
C LEU A 215 -10.53 -0.53 10.57
N GLN A 216 -11.29 0.41 10.00
CA GLN A 216 -12.44 1.06 10.62
C GLN A 216 -13.78 0.33 10.38
N SER A 217 -13.87 -0.58 9.42
CA SER A 217 -15.12 -1.27 9.12
C SER A 217 -15.49 -2.24 10.24
N PHE A 218 -16.40 -1.80 11.11
CA PHE A 218 -17.10 -2.67 12.03
C PHE A 218 -18.29 -3.29 11.31
N ASP A 219 -18.46 -4.59 11.43
CA ASP A 219 -19.71 -5.24 11.03
C ASP A 219 -20.77 -4.87 12.09
N SER A 220 -21.65 -3.94 11.74
CA SER A 220 -22.65 -3.40 12.66
C SER A 220 -23.76 -4.40 13.02
N GLU A 221 -23.87 -5.51 12.29
CA GLU A 221 -24.90 -6.53 12.54
C GLU A 221 -24.48 -7.60 13.55
N ASN A 222 -23.16 -7.79 13.72
CA ASN A 222 -22.63 -8.74 14.69
C ASN A 222 -21.49 -8.10 15.46
N ALA A 223 -21.74 -7.43 16.55
CA ALA A 223 -20.79 -6.75 17.42
C ALA A 223 -19.58 -7.60 17.89
N THR A 224 -19.00 -8.39 17.01
CA THR A 224 -17.77 -9.14 17.21
C THR A 224 -16.59 -8.28 16.83
N SER A 225 -15.67 -8.11 17.77
CA SER A 225 -14.39 -7.45 17.54
C SER A 225 -13.69 -8.10 16.34
N LYS A 226 -13.30 -7.28 15.36
CA LYS A 226 -12.50 -7.74 14.22
C LYS A 226 -11.10 -8.09 14.73
N ILE A 227 -10.71 -9.34 14.56
CA ILE A 227 -9.39 -9.82 14.96
C ILE A 227 -8.46 -9.68 13.75
N TRP A 228 -7.35 -8.97 13.92
CA TRP A 228 -6.30 -8.85 12.93
C TRP A 228 -5.14 -9.77 13.29
N ASN A 229 -4.67 -10.54 12.32
CA ASN A 229 -3.47 -11.36 12.52
C ASN A 229 -2.24 -10.48 12.39
N THR A 230 -1.49 -10.36 13.46
CA THR A 230 -0.15 -9.75 13.47
C THR A 230 0.90 -10.80 13.10
N SER A 231 2.12 -10.35 12.90
CA SER A 231 3.26 -11.23 12.61
C SER A 231 3.91 -11.83 13.88
N CYS A 232 3.22 -11.71 15.03
CA CYS A 232 3.59 -12.38 16.29
C CYS A 232 3.22 -13.84 16.27
#